data_133284c85da7fb0405e8d41067f68e5a
#
_entry.id   133284c85da7fb0405e8d41067f68e5a
#
_cell.length_a   1.000
_cell.length_b   1.000
_cell.length_c   1.000
_cell.angle_alpha   90.00
_cell.angle_beta   90.00
_cell.angle_gamma   90.00
#
_symmetry.space_group_name_H-M   'P 1'
#
loop_
_entity.id
_entity.type
_entity.pdbx_description
1 polymer ?
#
loop_
_entity_poly.entity_id
_entity_poly.type
_entity_poly.pdbx_seq_one_letter_code
_entity_poly.pdbx_strand_id
1 'polypeptide(L)'
;MSHRSFFLDTRDFVSVNSQIRLEQRPSKGNKMIQKLALGIAVIFGSLSTLAMAQDLAGTWQQIDDKTGSPKAIIEIRKEANQTYTGKIIKVTPRPGYTPRELCNKCPAPYTNQPILGMDILKGLQQVKDSNNYEKGRVIDPLAGRIYDAKIRLNSTGKRLTLRAYMGVSTLGRSQTWIRLE
;
A
#
# COMPACT_ATOMS: atom_id res chain seq x y z
N MET A 1 49.96 14.34 -15.67
CA MET A 1 50.41 13.19 -14.86
C MET A 1 49.22 12.30 -14.66
N SER A 2 49.17 11.41 -15.53
CA SER A 2 48.87 9.98 -15.66
C SER A 2 47.55 9.50 -15.03
N HIS A 3 46.51 9.53 -15.84
CA HIS A 3 45.30 8.68 -15.69
C HIS A 3 45.63 7.23 -16.07
N ARG A 4 45.39 6.28 -15.17
CA ARG A 4 45.31 4.88 -15.52
C ARG A 4 43.86 4.41 -15.36
N SER A 5 43.22 4.25 -16.51
CA SER A 5 41.99 3.50 -16.67
C SER A 5 42.27 2.02 -16.43
N PHE A 6 41.51 1.42 -15.53
CA PHE A 6 41.55 -0.04 -15.30
C PHE A 6 40.37 -0.66 -16.08
N PHE A 7 40.66 -1.14 -17.27
CA PHE A 7 39.77 -1.93 -18.11
C PHE A 7 39.83 -3.38 -17.64
N LEU A 8 38.80 -3.94 -17.06
CA LEU A 8 38.66 -5.36 -16.81
C LEU A 8 38.11 -6.04 -18.07
N ASP A 9 38.94 -6.89 -18.63
CA ASP A 9 38.69 -7.74 -19.80
C ASP A 9 37.69 -8.87 -19.45
N THR A 10 36.59 -8.91 -20.21
CA THR A 10 35.45 -9.84 -20.05
C THR A 10 35.66 -11.12 -20.87
N ARG A 11 36.79 -11.78 -20.81
CA ARG A 11 37.08 -12.97 -21.63
C ARG A 11 37.43 -14.28 -20.93
N ASP A 12 37.21 -14.40 -19.64
CA ASP A 12 37.56 -15.65 -18.92
C ASP A 12 36.38 -16.32 -18.20
N PHE A 13 35.21 -16.40 -18.84
CA PHE A 13 34.09 -17.15 -18.26
C PHE A 13 33.47 -18.15 -19.25
N VAL A 14 34.28 -18.81 -20.08
CA VAL A 14 33.82 -19.94 -20.88
C VAL A 14 34.91 -21.00 -20.85
N SER A 15 34.87 -21.93 -19.93
CA SER A 15 35.39 -23.30 -20.07
C SER A 15 35.50 -24.02 -18.72
N VAL A 16 34.41 -24.40 -18.08
CA VAL A 16 34.43 -25.59 -17.20
C VAL A 16 33.01 -26.17 -17.23
N ASN A 17 32.65 -26.84 -18.30
CA ASN A 17 31.51 -27.74 -18.31
C ASN A 17 31.66 -28.85 -19.34
N SER A 18 32.69 -29.65 -19.17
CA SER A 18 32.79 -30.92 -19.88
C SER A 18 33.42 -31.96 -18.97
N GLN A 19 32.75 -33.09 -18.91
CA GLN A 19 33.19 -34.33 -18.27
C GLN A 19 32.65 -34.64 -16.87
N ILE A 20 31.33 -34.87 -16.76
CA ILE A 20 30.84 -35.95 -15.91
C ILE A 20 29.77 -36.70 -16.73
N ARG A 21 30.24 -37.62 -17.56
CA ARG A 21 29.44 -38.68 -18.14
C ARG A 21 29.38 -39.82 -17.14
N LEU A 22 28.38 -39.81 -16.27
CA LEU A 22 28.06 -40.98 -15.44
C LEU A 22 27.33 -42.01 -16.30
N GLU A 23 28.06 -43.03 -16.66
CA GLU A 23 27.58 -44.26 -17.29
C GLU A 23 26.60 -44.95 -16.32
N GLN A 24 25.30 -44.77 -16.54
CA GLN A 24 24.26 -45.52 -15.81
C GLN A 24 24.06 -46.87 -16.51
N ARG A 25 24.59 -47.93 -15.91
CA ARG A 25 24.23 -49.30 -16.22
C ARG A 25 22.76 -49.52 -15.85
N PRO A 26 21.92 -50.12 -16.72
CA PRO A 26 20.56 -50.45 -16.36
C PRO A 26 20.56 -51.66 -15.43
N SER A 27 20.22 -51.47 -14.17
CA SER A 27 19.90 -52.52 -13.23
C SER A 27 18.52 -53.11 -13.57
N LYS A 28 18.51 -54.37 -14.01
CA LYS A 28 17.28 -55.17 -14.12
C LYS A 28 16.76 -55.49 -12.72
N GLY A 29 15.75 -54.74 -12.25
CA GLY A 29 15.09 -55.10 -11.00
C GLY A 29 14.13 -54.00 -10.51
N ASN A 30 12.86 -54.28 -10.58
CA ASN A 30 11.74 -53.61 -9.97
C ASN A 30 10.92 -52.58 -10.81
N LYS A 31 10.23 -53.18 -11.80
CA LYS A 31 9.09 -52.49 -12.46
C LYS A 31 7.88 -52.22 -11.52
N MET A 32 7.94 -52.70 -10.29
CA MET A 32 6.82 -52.58 -9.34
C MET A 32 6.94 -51.33 -8.44
N ILE A 33 8.15 -50.80 -8.22
CA ILE A 33 8.39 -49.60 -7.38
C ILE A 33 8.22 -48.31 -8.20
N GLN A 34 8.43 -48.36 -9.53
CA GLN A 34 8.26 -47.17 -10.40
C GLN A 34 6.81 -46.73 -10.56
N LYS A 35 5.83 -47.60 -10.36
CA LYS A 35 4.40 -47.21 -10.46
C LYS A 35 3.87 -46.54 -9.20
N LEU A 36 4.52 -46.71 -8.03
CA LEU A 36 4.13 -46.03 -6.79
C LEU A 36 4.74 -44.62 -6.66
N ALA A 37 5.88 -44.37 -7.30
CA ALA A 37 6.53 -43.05 -7.22
C ALA A 37 5.88 -41.96 -8.09
N LEU A 38 5.11 -42.34 -9.13
CA LEU A 38 4.42 -41.38 -9.99
C LEU A 38 3.11 -40.85 -9.38
N GLY A 39 2.55 -41.55 -8.36
CA GLY A 39 1.28 -41.17 -7.71
C GLY A 39 1.39 -40.09 -6.63
N ILE A 40 2.59 -39.86 -6.10
CA ILE A 40 2.82 -38.93 -4.95
C ILE A 40 3.22 -37.52 -5.42
N ALA A 41 3.71 -37.38 -6.67
CA ALA A 41 4.20 -36.10 -7.19
C ALA A 41 3.09 -35.12 -7.61
N VAL A 42 1.82 -35.55 -7.67
CA VAL A 42 0.71 -34.71 -8.19
C VAL A 42 -0.05 -33.96 -7.08
N ILE A 43 0.17 -34.28 -5.79
CA ILE A 43 -0.62 -33.70 -4.69
C ILE A 43 0.04 -32.43 -4.07
N PHE A 44 1.29 -32.09 -4.42
CA PHE A 44 2.00 -30.93 -3.85
C PHE A 44 1.89 -29.63 -4.66
N GLY A 45 1.04 -29.57 -5.71
CA GLY A 45 1.03 -28.51 -6.72
C GLY A 45 0.01 -27.39 -6.58
N SER A 46 -0.73 -27.23 -5.48
CA SER A 46 -1.84 -26.25 -5.47
C SER A 46 -2.08 -25.54 -4.12
N LEU A 47 -1.05 -25.23 -3.35
CA LEU A 47 -1.19 -24.13 -2.39
C LEU A 47 -0.88 -22.81 -3.12
N SER A 48 -1.80 -22.39 -4.00
CA SER A 48 -1.85 -21.01 -4.44
C SER A 48 -2.22 -20.19 -3.22
N THR A 49 -1.23 -19.60 -2.55
CA THR A 49 -1.46 -18.54 -1.57
C THR A 49 -2.12 -17.41 -2.35
N LEU A 50 -3.44 -17.26 -2.18
CA LEU A 50 -4.15 -16.07 -2.62
C LEU A 50 -3.47 -14.91 -1.89
N ALA A 51 -2.58 -14.20 -2.56
CA ALA A 51 -2.09 -12.93 -2.10
C ALA A 51 -3.31 -12.00 -2.05
N MET A 52 -3.93 -11.88 -0.88
CA MET A 52 -5.01 -10.95 -0.65
C MET A 52 -4.41 -9.57 -0.88
N ALA A 53 -4.78 -8.94 -2.00
CA ALA A 53 -4.49 -7.53 -2.23
C ALA A 53 -5.06 -6.77 -1.04
N GLN A 54 -4.19 -6.06 -0.32
CA GLN A 54 -4.60 -5.38 0.91
C GLN A 54 -5.47 -4.19 0.53
N ASP A 55 -6.73 -4.22 0.96
CA ASP A 55 -7.71 -3.17 0.69
C ASP A 55 -7.41 -1.93 1.55
N LEU A 56 -7.74 -0.76 1.00
CA LEU A 56 -7.67 0.52 1.72
C LEU A 56 -8.78 0.66 2.76
N ALA A 57 -9.90 -0.07 2.62
CA ALA A 57 -10.99 -0.06 3.57
C ALA A 57 -10.53 -0.49 4.97
N GLY A 58 -11.09 0.12 6.01
CA GLY A 58 -10.77 -0.15 7.42
C GLY A 58 -10.63 1.13 8.24
N THR A 59 -10.19 0.97 9.47
CA THR A 59 -10.09 2.04 10.47
C THR A 59 -8.64 2.53 10.58
N TRP A 60 -8.47 3.83 10.47
CA TRP A 60 -7.15 4.47 10.37
C TRP A 60 -6.98 5.57 11.39
N GLN A 61 -5.85 5.56 12.10
CA GLN A 61 -5.44 6.63 12.98
C GLN A 61 -4.57 7.64 12.23
N GLN A 62 -5.06 8.86 12.11
CA GLN A 62 -4.30 9.99 11.61
C GLN A 62 -3.29 10.43 12.66
N ILE A 63 -2.03 10.54 12.26
CA ILE A 63 -0.92 10.98 13.12
C ILE A 63 -0.52 12.42 12.77
N ASP A 64 -0.23 13.20 13.78
CA ASP A 64 0.34 14.55 13.62
C ASP A 64 1.81 14.44 13.21
N ASP A 65 2.16 14.93 12.03
CA ASP A 65 3.50 14.78 11.46
C ASP A 65 4.61 15.52 12.26
N LYS A 66 4.22 16.47 13.12
CA LYS A 66 5.17 17.25 13.92
C LYS A 66 5.42 16.63 15.28
N THR A 67 4.36 16.11 15.92
CA THR A 67 4.40 15.64 17.30
C THR A 67 4.32 14.11 17.42
N GLY A 68 3.96 13.40 16.35
CA GLY A 68 3.68 11.97 16.38
C GLY A 68 2.39 11.59 17.13
N SER A 69 1.63 12.58 17.60
CA SER A 69 0.43 12.34 18.42
C SER A 69 -0.78 11.98 17.57
N PRO A 70 -1.70 11.14 18.07
CA PRO A 70 -2.97 10.86 17.42
C PRO A 70 -3.82 12.13 17.26
N LYS A 71 -4.45 12.32 16.09
CA LYS A 71 -5.33 13.47 15.79
C LYS A 71 -6.79 13.06 15.65
N ALA A 72 -7.04 12.06 14.86
CA ALA A 72 -8.40 11.59 14.57
C ALA A 72 -8.37 10.12 14.17
N ILE A 73 -9.53 9.49 14.23
CA ILE A 73 -9.74 8.16 13.65
C ILE A 73 -10.66 8.34 12.45
N ILE A 74 -10.25 7.79 11.32
CA ILE A 74 -10.96 7.83 10.05
C ILE A 74 -11.34 6.41 9.65
N GLU A 75 -12.60 6.19 9.38
CA GLU A 75 -13.10 4.97 8.75
C GLU A 75 -13.09 5.17 7.24
N ILE A 76 -12.37 4.33 6.52
CA ILE A 76 -12.38 4.29 5.06
C ILE A 76 -13.26 3.11 4.63
N ARG A 77 -14.26 3.39 3.80
CA ARG A 77 -15.16 2.40 3.23
C ARG A 77 -15.06 2.40 1.71
N LYS A 78 -15.27 1.24 1.12
CA LYS A 78 -15.40 1.07 -0.32
C LYS A 78 -16.85 1.24 -0.72
N GLU A 79 -17.11 2.13 -1.68
CA GLU A 79 -18.46 2.41 -2.20
C GLU A 79 -18.84 1.40 -3.32
N ALA A 80 -20.13 1.33 -3.64
CA ALA A 80 -20.64 0.45 -4.69
C ALA A 80 -20.01 0.72 -6.08
N ASN A 81 -19.62 1.97 -6.36
CA ASN A 81 -18.93 2.39 -7.57
C ASN A 81 -17.42 2.13 -7.56
N GLN A 82 -16.93 1.31 -6.64
CA GLN A 82 -15.51 0.95 -6.45
C GLN A 82 -14.61 2.13 -6.04
N THR A 83 -15.15 3.26 -5.64
CA THR A 83 -14.38 4.36 -5.04
C THR A 83 -14.30 4.21 -3.52
N TYR A 84 -13.39 4.96 -2.89
CA TYR A 84 -13.23 4.95 -1.45
C TYR A 84 -13.59 6.31 -0.86
N THR A 85 -14.29 6.27 0.28
CA THR A 85 -14.70 7.44 1.07
C THR A 85 -14.20 7.28 2.49
N GLY A 86 -13.65 8.34 3.08
CA GLY A 86 -13.15 8.36 4.46
C GLY A 86 -13.93 9.33 5.33
N LYS A 87 -14.47 8.82 6.46
CA LYS A 87 -15.27 9.55 7.45
C LYS A 87 -14.51 9.72 8.74
N ILE A 88 -14.55 10.89 9.37
CA ILE A 88 -14.06 11.10 10.73
C ILE A 88 -15.03 10.44 11.71
N ILE A 89 -14.59 9.41 12.42
CA ILE A 89 -15.40 8.72 13.45
C ILE A 89 -14.97 9.07 14.88
N LYS A 90 -13.79 9.70 15.05
CA LYS A 90 -13.31 10.18 16.35
C LYS A 90 -12.33 11.33 16.16
N VAL A 91 -12.42 12.35 16.98
CA VAL A 91 -11.41 13.41 17.13
C VAL A 91 -10.71 13.20 18.46
N THR A 92 -9.36 13.19 18.47
CA THR A 92 -8.58 12.98 19.68
C THR A 92 -8.22 14.33 20.30
N PRO A 93 -8.70 14.64 21.52
CA PRO A 93 -8.28 15.82 22.26
C PRO A 93 -6.78 15.77 22.56
N ARG A 94 -6.14 16.94 22.61
CA ARG A 94 -4.72 17.08 22.93
C ARG A 94 -4.55 18.19 23.95
N PRO A 95 -3.54 18.14 24.85
CA PRO A 95 -3.27 19.24 25.77
C PRO A 95 -3.11 20.57 25.03
N GLY A 96 -3.78 21.61 25.49
CA GLY A 96 -3.75 22.94 24.89
C GLY A 96 -4.48 23.09 23.54
N TYR A 97 -5.23 22.08 23.10
CA TYR A 97 -6.01 22.13 21.88
C TYR A 97 -7.48 21.74 22.13
N THR A 98 -8.39 22.67 21.88
CA THR A 98 -9.82 22.39 21.83
C THR A 98 -10.22 22.07 20.41
N PRO A 99 -10.71 20.84 20.13
CA PRO A 99 -11.19 20.49 18.78
C PRO A 99 -12.33 21.42 18.35
N ARG A 100 -12.30 21.84 17.09
CA ARG A 100 -13.46 22.52 16.49
C ARG A 100 -14.55 21.49 16.25
N GLU A 101 -15.77 21.86 16.56
CA GLU A 101 -16.94 21.01 16.34
C GLU A 101 -17.50 21.17 14.91
N LEU A 102 -17.46 22.38 14.37
CA LEU A 102 -18.05 22.73 13.08
C LEU A 102 -16.99 23.19 12.06
N CYS A 103 -17.26 22.91 10.79
CA CYS A 103 -16.43 23.32 9.66
C CYS A 103 -16.83 24.72 9.16
N ASN A 104 -16.67 25.77 9.97
CA ASN A 104 -17.18 27.13 9.71
C ASN A 104 -16.53 27.81 8.50
N LYS A 105 -15.29 27.44 8.15
CA LYS A 105 -14.53 28.00 7.02
C LYS A 105 -14.58 27.15 5.76
N CYS A 106 -15.38 26.08 5.77
CA CYS A 106 -15.44 25.15 4.67
C CYS A 106 -16.34 25.65 3.55
N PRO A 107 -16.01 25.35 2.28
CA PRO A 107 -16.93 25.63 1.18
C PRO A 107 -18.13 24.69 1.21
N ALA A 108 -19.20 25.06 0.54
CA ALA A 108 -20.33 24.17 0.34
C ALA A 108 -19.89 22.85 -0.32
N PRO A 109 -20.50 21.72 0.02
CA PRO A 109 -21.60 21.51 0.98
C PRO A 109 -21.17 21.37 2.45
N TYR A 110 -19.91 21.56 2.79
CA TYR A 110 -19.35 21.32 4.13
C TYR A 110 -19.52 22.48 5.11
N THR A 111 -19.98 23.64 4.67
CA THR A 111 -20.15 24.86 5.49
C THR A 111 -20.99 24.57 6.72
N ASN A 112 -20.44 24.84 7.91
CA ASN A 112 -21.07 24.64 9.21
C ASN A 112 -21.51 23.18 9.52
N GLN A 113 -21.03 22.21 8.76
CA GLN A 113 -21.28 20.82 9.10
C GLN A 113 -20.45 20.37 10.31
N PRO A 114 -20.95 19.43 11.14
CA PRO A 114 -20.16 18.81 12.18
C PRO A 114 -18.91 18.13 11.59
N ILE A 115 -17.74 18.35 12.21
CA ILE A 115 -16.48 17.71 11.80
C ILE A 115 -16.50 16.21 12.15
N LEU A 116 -17.05 15.86 13.32
CA LEU A 116 -17.30 14.47 13.65
C LEU A 116 -18.44 13.92 12.76
N GLY A 117 -18.19 12.80 12.11
CA GLY A 117 -19.09 12.19 11.13
C GLY A 117 -18.96 12.72 9.70
N MET A 118 -18.09 13.70 9.45
CA MET A 118 -17.86 14.28 8.13
C MET A 118 -17.09 13.33 7.22
N ASP A 119 -17.54 13.15 5.99
CA ASP A 119 -16.77 12.51 4.92
C ASP A 119 -15.69 13.47 4.42
N ILE A 120 -14.47 13.30 4.92
CA ILE A 120 -13.34 14.20 4.57
C ILE A 120 -12.57 13.74 3.34
N LEU A 121 -12.71 12.50 2.94
CA LEU A 121 -12.00 11.90 1.80
C LEU A 121 -13.05 11.28 0.88
N LYS A 122 -13.00 11.60 -0.42
CA LYS A 122 -13.99 11.09 -1.39
C LYS A 122 -13.36 10.76 -2.73
N GLY A 123 -13.91 9.74 -3.39
CA GLY A 123 -13.67 9.45 -4.80
C GLY A 123 -12.31 8.84 -5.13
N LEU A 124 -11.53 8.37 -4.14
CA LEU A 124 -10.29 7.65 -4.41
C LEU A 124 -10.58 6.38 -5.22
N GLN A 125 -9.77 6.12 -6.23
CA GLN A 125 -9.83 4.95 -7.08
C GLN A 125 -8.51 4.18 -6.96
N GLN A 126 -8.59 2.88 -6.81
CA GLN A 126 -7.39 2.04 -6.84
C GLN A 126 -6.77 2.04 -8.25
N VAL A 127 -5.48 2.25 -8.33
CA VAL A 127 -4.73 2.03 -9.55
C VAL A 127 -4.57 0.52 -9.73
N LYS A 128 -4.91 0.02 -10.92
CA LYS A 128 -4.90 -1.42 -11.22
C LYS A 128 -3.59 -2.09 -10.75
N ASP A 129 -3.73 -3.23 -10.10
CA ASP A 129 -2.62 -4.09 -9.64
C ASP A 129 -1.56 -3.36 -8.79
N SER A 130 -1.98 -2.35 -8.02
CA SER A 130 -1.07 -1.58 -7.18
C SER A 130 -1.67 -1.21 -5.81
N ASN A 131 -0.79 -0.79 -4.90
CA ASN A 131 -1.16 -0.23 -3.60
C ASN A 131 -1.35 1.29 -3.64
N ASN A 132 -1.55 1.87 -4.82
CA ASN A 132 -1.79 3.29 -5.00
C ASN A 132 -3.27 3.54 -5.27
N TYR A 133 -3.75 4.66 -4.74
CA TYR A 133 -5.12 5.15 -4.89
C TYR A 133 -5.05 6.61 -5.31
N GLU A 134 -5.75 6.98 -6.36
CA GLU A 134 -5.66 8.31 -6.98
C GLU A 134 -7.04 8.90 -7.26
N LYS A 135 -7.08 10.11 -7.84
CA LYS A 135 -8.28 10.87 -8.21
C LYS A 135 -9.19 11.25 -7.05
N GLY A 136 -8.73 11.06 -5.81
CA GLY A 136 -9.49 11.45 -4.63
C GLY A 136 -9.44 12.94 -4.37
N ARG A 137 -10.36 13.39 -3.50
CA ARG A 137 -10.36 14.73 -2.93
C ARG A 137 -10.43 14.62 -1.41
N VAL A 138 -9.70 15.49 -0.73
CA VAL A 138 -9.70 15.58 0.72
C VAL A 138 -9.99 17.01 1.17
N ILE A 139 -10.89 17.17 2.13
CA ILE A 139 -11.11 18.44 2.80
C ILE A 139 -10.30 18.49 4.09
N ASP A 140 -9.62 19.60 4.33
CA ASP A 140 -9.04 19.95 5.63
C ASP A 140 -10.05 20.84 6.37
N PRO A 141 -10.77 20.32 7.39
CA PRO A 141 -11.79 21.08 8.10
C PRO A 141 -11.23 22.26 8.89
N LEU A 142 -9.96 22.22 9.26
CA LEU A 142 -9.29 23.28 10.03
C LEU A 142 -8.88 24.45 9.12
N ALA A 143 -8.39 24.13 7.93
CA ALA A 143 -8.03 25.14 6.91
C ALA A 143 -9.24 25.59 6.09
N GLY A 144 -10.33 24.81 6.06
CA GLY A 144 -11.52 25.07 5.23
C GLY A 144 -11.23 24.92 3.74
N ARG A 145 -10.32 24.03 3.35
CA ARG A 145 -9.89 23.87 1.95
C ARG A 145 -10.02 22.43 1.48
N ILE A 146 -10.37 22.29 0.21
CA ILE A 146 -10.41 21.01 -0.48
C ILE A 146 -9.15 20.90 -1.35
N TYR A 147 -8.51 19.72 -1.30
CA TYR A 147 -7.31 19.37 -2.05
C TYR A 147 -7.57 18.13 -2.90
N ASP A 148 -6.81 17.98 -3.96
CA ASP A 148 -6.67 16.69 -4.61
C ASP A 148 -5.93 15.73 -3.69
N ALA A 149 -6.28 14.44 -3.75
CA ALA A 149 -5.72 13.45 -2.86
C ALA A 149 -5.26 12.19 -3.60
N LYS A 150 -4.13 11.67 -3.18
CA LYS A 150 -3.69 10.32 -3.51
C LYS A 150 -3.18 9.61 -2.27
N ILE A 151 -3.34 8.30 -2.24
CA ILE A 151 -2.89 7.45 -1.13
C ILE A 151 -1.96 6.38 -1.68
N ARG A 152 -0.93 6.09 -0.92
CA ARG A 152 -0.08 4.91 -1.08
C ARG A 152 -0.18 4.06 0.17
N LEU A 153 -0.62 2.81 0.00
CA LEU A 153 -0.63 1.80 1.05
C LEU A 153 0.71 1.07 1.05
N ASN A 154 1.30 0.83 2.21
CA ASN A 154 2.52 0.04 2.29
C ASN A 154 2.25 -1.45 2.03
N SER A 155 3.30 -2.24 1.77
CA SER A 155 3.19 -3.66 1.44
C SER A 155 2.55 -4.52 2.55
N THR A 156 2.61 -4.07 3.80
CA THR A 156 1.99 -4.78 4.93
C THR A 156 0.54 -4.36 5.19
N GLY A 157 0.01 -3.33 4.48
CA GLY A 157 -1.32 -2.77 4.68
C GLY A 157 -1.54 -2.04 6.00
N LYS A 158 -0.51 -1.91 6.84
CA LYS A 158 -0.61 -1.32 8.18
C LYS A 158 -0.39 0.18 8.22
N ARG A 159 0.12 0.76 7.13
CA ARG A 159 0.41 2.20 7.02
C ARG A 159 0.02 2.71 5.66
N LEU A 160 -0.65 3.85 5.64
CA LEU A 160 -0.88 4.60 4.41
C LEU A 160 -0.20 5.98 4.48
N THR A 161 0.16 6.50 3.33
CA THR A 161 0.57 7.89 3.14
C THR A 161 -0.46 8.58 2.26
N LEU A 162 -1.18 9.54 2.84
CA LEU A 162 -2.08 10.45 2.13
C LEU A 162 -1.28 11.66 1.67
N ARG A 163 -1.32 11.97 0.38
CA ARG A 163 -0.77 13.21 -0.16
C ARG A 163 -1.90 14.11 -0.65
N ALA A 164 -2.03 15.26 -0.01
CA ALA A 164 -2.94 16.34 -0.38
C ALA A 164 -2.17 17.40 -1.19
N TYR A 165 -2.71 17.86 -2.33
CA TYR A 165 -2.05 18.81 -3.21
C TYR A 165 -3.07 19.67 -3.97
N MET A 166 -2.59 20.78 -4.56
CA MET A 166 -3.36 21.64 -5.47
C MET A 166 -2.61 21.73 -6.79
N GLY A 167 -3.25 21.34 -7.88
CA GLY A 167 -2.63 21.29 -9.21
C GLY A 167 -1.61 20.18 -9.36
N VAL A 168 -0.34 20.41 -9.00
CA VAL A 168 0.73 19.42 -9.16
C VAL A 168 1.07 18.72 -7.84
N SER A 169 1.15 17.39 -7.86
CA SER A 169 1.35 16.60 -6.64
C SER A 169 2.72 16.79 -5.97
N THR A 170 3.72 17.31 -6.68
CA THR A 170 5.05 17.61 -6.11
C THR A 170 5.01 18.69 -5.03
N LEU A 171 4.07 19.65 -5.14
CA LEU A 171 3.89 20.75 -4.19
C LEU A 171 2.90 20.43 -3.07
N GLY A 172 2.57 19.17 -2.87
CA GLY A 172 1.60 18.74 -1.86
C GLY A 172 2.21 18.50 -0.48
N ARG A 173 1.32 18.24 0.49
CA ARG A 173 1.66 17.84 1.85
C ARG A 173 1.29 16.37 2.07
N SER A 174 2.19 15.60 2.69
CA SER A 174 1.94 14.21 3.02
C SER A 174 1.55 14.06 4.49
N GLN A 175 0.71 13.09 4.79
CA GLN A 175 0.32 12.68 6.13
C GLN A 175 0.40 11.16 6.23
N THR A 176 0.83 10.67 7.39
CA THR A 176 0.88 9.23 7.67
C THR A 176 -0.31 8.84 8.54
N TRP A 177 -1.01 7.77 8.15
CA TRP A 177 -2.04 7.16 8.97
C TRP A 177 -1.68 5.69 9.24
N ILE A 178 -2.03 5.22 10.43
CA ILE A 178 -1.75 3.86 10.89
C ILE A 178 -3.06 3.10 10.96
N ARG A 179 -3.11 1.89 10.42
CA ARG A 179 -4.27 1.01 10.50
C ARG A 179 -4.47 0.57 11.94
N LEU A 180 -5.68 0.71 12.45
CA LEU A 180 -6.07 0.19 13.75
C LEU A 180 -6.60 -1.24 13.61
N GLU A 181 -7.43 -1.47 12.60
CA GLU A 181 -7.99 -2.78 12.24
C GLU A 181 -8.40 -2.78 10.77
#